data_3cd3223ad4be10156d97e1c1cf3a0748
#
_entry.id   3cd3223ad4be10156d97e1c1cf3a0748
#
_cell.length_a   1.000
_cell.length_b   1.000
_cell.length_c   1.000
_cell.angle_alpha   90.00
_cell.angle_beta   90.00
_cell.angle_gamma   90.00
#
_symmetry.space_group_name_H-M   'P 1'
#
loop_
_entity.id
_entity.type
_entity.pdbx_description
1 polymer ?
#
loop_
_entity_poly.entity_id
_entity_poly.type
_entity_poly.pdbx_seq_one_letter_code
_entity_poly.pdbx_strand_id
1 'polypeptide(L)'
;MATLLALLTLAVLLVIPFYIIYKPPASLIDYFARRWPDVLWQVSTDKKIIGLTIDDAPSQHTSEILRIINENDAHATFFLIGSQMNGREEDLDDIIKSGSELGNHAMHDEASRSLPDGQLESEIFEVNRKIKVAYEYQNKPMVANYFRPGSGFFNDKMRRLVDKMGYRMVLGSVYPHDAQISSWRMNANHILSMARPGAIIICHDRRSWTIPMLRMVLPELKRRGYSIMSLTELLKEVDTDK
;
A
#
# COMPACT_ATOMS: atom_id res chain seq x y z
N MET A 1 -44.74 -13.80 -9.44
CA MET A 1 -44.11 -12.46 -9.27
C MET A 1 -43.53 -12.25 -7.90
N ALA A 2 -44.24 -12.42 -6.78
CA ALA A 2 -43.77 -12.19 -5.41
C ALA A 2 -42.55 -13.08 -5.05
N THR A 3 -42.57 -14.36 -5.38
CA THR A 3 -41.45 -15.29 -5.15
C THR A 3 -40.18 -14.92 -5.92
N LEU A 4 -40.29 -14.48 -7.16
CA LEU A 4 -39.14 -14.03 -7.95
C LEU A 4 -38.53 -12.74 -7.35
N LEU A 5 -39.38 -11.79 -6.95
CA LEU A 5 -38.94 -10.57 -6.29
C LEU A 5 -38.23 -10.88 -4.98
N ALA A 6 -38.75 -11.79 -4.16
CA ALA A 6 -38.13 -12.20 -2.90
C ALA A 6 -36.75 -12.85 -3.14
N LEU A 7 -36.61 -13.71 -4.15
CA LEU A 7 -35.34 -14.35 -4.51
C LEU A 7 -34.31 -13.33 -5.01
N LEU A 8 -34.73 -12.37 -5.85
CA LEU A 8 -33.85 -11.29 -6.32
C LEU A 8 -33.40 -10.40 -5.15
N THR A 9 -34.31 -10.04 -4.24
CA THR A 9 -33.96 -9.26 -3.05
C THR A 9 -32.97 -10.01 -2.16
N LEU A 10 -33.17 -11.31 -1.94
CA LEU A 10 -32.26 -12.13 -1.17
C LEU A 10 -30.87 -12.21 -1.83
N ALA A 11 -30.84 -12.44 -3.16
CA ALA A 11 -29.57 -12.47 -3.91
C ALA A 11 -28.83 -11.13 -3.81
N VAL A 12 -29.51 -10.01 -3.94
CA VAL A 12 -28.93 -8.66 -3.78
C VAL A 12 -28.38 -8.48 -2.37
N LEU A 13 -29.12 -8.83 -1.33
CA LEU A 13 -28.69 -8.71 0.07
C LEU A 13 -27.46 -9.59 0.38
N LEU A 14 -27.34 -10.74 -0.28
CA LEU A 14 -26.18 -11.62 -0.13
C LEU A 14 -24.95 -11.10 -0.92
N VAL A 15 -25.13 -10.56 -2.11
CA VAL A 15 -24.03 -10.14 -2.99
C VAL A 15 -23.45 -8.77 -2.61
N ILE A 16 -24.31 -7.82 -2.19
CA ILE A 16 -23.86 -6.44 -1.87
C ILE A 16 -22.75 -6.39 -0.84
N PRO A 17 -22.77 -7.11 0.30
CA PRO A 17 -21.68 -7.05 1.27
C PRO A 17 -20.32 -7.47 0.68
N PHE A 18 -20.31 -8.55 -0.11
CA PHE A 18 -19.09 -9.02 -0.79
C PHE A 18 -18.60 -8.01 -1.82
N TYR A 19 -19.52 -7.37 -2.56
CA TYR A 19 -19.17 -6.33 -3.51
C TYR A 19 -18.59 -5.09 -2.83
N ILE A 20 -19.14 -4.67 -1.67
CA ILE A 20 -18.60 -3.56 -0.87
C ILE A 20 -17.21 -3.88 -0.34
N ILE A 21 -16.95 -5.13 0.08
CA ILE A 21 -15.61 -5.56 0.51
C ILE A 21 -14.65 -5.55 -0.68
N TYR A 22 -15.09 -6.09 -1.83
CA TYR A 22 -14.27 -6.14 -3.05
C TYR A 22 -13.97 -4.75 -3.59
N LYS A 23 -14.96 -3.85 -3.59
CA LYS A 23 -14.84 -2.49 -4.13
C LYS A 23 -15.50 -1.47 -3.20
N PRO A 24 -14.82 -1.08 -2.11
CA PRO A 24 -15.40 -0.17 -1.14
C PRO A 24 -15.69 1.20 -1.76
N PRO A 25 -16.89 1.76 -1.54
CA PRO A 25 -17.21 3.12 -1.96
C PRO A 25 -16.35 4.15 -1.22
N ALA A 26 -16.07 5.29 -1.86
CA ALA A 26 -15.26 6.35 -1.27
C ALA A 26 -15.78 6.80 0.11
N SER A 27 -17.09 6.88 0.28
CA SER A 27 -17.73 7.24 1.56
C SER A 27 -17.39 6.28 2.71
N LEU A 28 -17.21 5.00 2.43
CA LEU A 28 -16.78 4.03 3.45
C LEU A 28 -15.31 4.24 3.83
N ILE A 29 -14.45 4.54 2.87
CA ILE A 29 -13.05 4.89 3.13
C ILE A 29 -12.96 6.19 3.94
N ASP A 30 -13.75 7.21 3.57
CA ASP A 30 -13.85 8.48 4.33
C ASP A 30 -14.33 8.25 5.76
N TYR A 31 -15.28 7.35 5.96
CA TYR A 31 -15.72 6.96 7.31
C TYR A 31 -14.55 6.35 8.10
N PHE A 32 -13.80 5.43 7.53
CA PHE A 32 -12.64 4.83 8.21
C PHE A 32 -11.52 5.84 8.48
N ALA A 33 -11.22 6.72 7.53
CA ALA A 33 -10.24 7.79 7.70
C ALA A 33 -10.61 8.75 8.85
N ARG A 34 -11.90 9.08 8.99
CA ARG A 34 -12.39 9.88 10.13
C ARG A 34 -12.43 9.09 11.45
N ARG A 35 -12.73 7.80 11.40
CA ARG A 35 -12.82 6.92 12.58
C ARG A 35 -11.46 6.62 13.18
N TRP A 36 -10.43 6.52 12.33
CA TRP A 36 -9.04 6.22 12.70
C TRP A 36 -8.08 7.19 11.99
N PRO A 37 -7.97 8.45 12.46
CA PRO A 37 -7.17 9.49 11.81
C PRO A 37 -5.64 9.25 11.89
N ASP A 38 -5.20 8.41 12.81
CA ASP A 38 -3.83 7.93 12.96
C ASP A 38 -3.45 6.86 11.91
N VAL A 39 -4.43 6.28 11.22
CA VAL A 39 -4.23 5.33 10.12
C VAL A 39 -4.38 6.04 8.79
N LEU A 40 -3.37 5.94 7.94
CA LEU A 40 -3.39 6.56 6.61
C LEU A 40 -4.14 5.69 5.60
N TRP A 41 -5.34 6.14 5.20
CA TRP A 41 -6.18 5.48 4.20
C TRP A 41 -6.08 6.15 2.84
N GLN A 42 -6.09 7.45 2.83
CA GLN A 42 -5.99 8.35 1.67
C GLN A 42 -5.70 9.76 2.16
N VAL A 43 -5.39 10.69 1.27
CA VAL A 43 -5.32 12.11 1.58
C VAL A 43 -6.51 12.85 0.97
N SER A 44 -6.95 13.92 1.65
CA SER A 44 -8.04 14.77 1.14
C SER A 44 -7.42 15.87 0.27
N THR A 45 -7.69 15.81 -1.04
CA THR A 45 -7.18 16.77 -2.02
C THR A 45 -7.99 16.70 -3.31
N ASP A 46 -8.05 17.80 -4.04
CA ASP A 46 -8.59 17.86 -5.41
C ASP A 46 -7.49 17.73 -6.48
N LYS A 47 -6.21 17.76 -6.07
CA LYS A 47 -5.08 17.55 -6.98
C LYS A 47 -5.10 16.13 -7.51
N LYS A 48 -4.80 15.97 -8.79
CA LYS A 48 -4.64 14.63 -9.39
C LYS A 48 -3.31 13.99 -9.00
N ILE A 49 -3.18 13.64 -7.73
CA ILE A 49 -2.05 12.93 -7.13
C ILE A 49 -2.51 11.61 -6.54
N ILE A 50 -1.69 10.58 -6.63
CA ILE A 50 -1.95 9.22 -6.14
C ILE A 50 -0.70 8.69 -5.49
N GLY A 51 -0.85 8.11 -4.28
CA GLY A 51 0.20 7.33 -3.64
C GLY A 51 0.27 5.92 -4.22
N LEU A 52 1.47 5.46 -4.59
CA LEU A 52 1.71 4.07 -4.96
C LEU A 52 2.46 3.36 -3.85
N THR A 53 1.98 2.19 -3.44
CA THR A 53 2.67 1.37 -2.45
C THR A 53 2.81 -0.07 -2.94
N ILE A 54 3.96 -0.68 -2.63
CA ILE A 54 4.33 -2.04 -3.01
C ILE A 54 4.64 -2.83 -1.74
N ASP A 55 3.81 -3.79 -1.40
CA ASP A 55 4.00 -4.67 -0.24
C ASP A 55 4.82 -5.90 -0.59
N ASP A 56 5.26 -6.65 0.41
CA ASP A 56 6.03 -7.90 0.31
C ASP A 56 7.40 -7.77 -0.39
N ALA A 57 7.96 -6.57 -0.47
CA ALA A 57 9.30 -6.35 -1.00
C ALA A 57 10.40 -6.71 0.04
N PRO A 58 11.65 -6.99 -0.39
CA PRO A 58 12.07 -7.20 -1.78
C PRO A 58 11.85 -8.64 -2.26
N SER A 59 11.73 -8.84 -3.57
CA SER A 59 11.64 -10.15 -4.21
C SER A 59 12.44 -10.21 -5.52
N GLN A 60 12.35 -11.33 -6.22
CA GLN A 60 12.94 -11.48 -7.57
C GLN A 60 12.30 -10.53 -8.62
N HIS A 61 11.20 -9.87 -8.29
CA HIS A 61 10.48 -8.96 -9.19
C HIS A 61 10.73 -7.49 -8.88
N THR A 62 11.35 -7.17 -7.75
CA THR A 62 11.55 -5.80 -7.25
C THR A 62 12.22 -4.90 -8.30
N SER A 63 13.35 -5.34 -8.86
CA SER A 63 14.10 -4.55 -9.85
C SER A 63 13.27 -4.25 -11.11
N GLU A 64 12.46 -5.21 -11.60
CA GLU A 64 11.60 -4.97 -12.76
C GLU A 64 10.42 -4.07 -12.43
N ILE A 65 9.81 -4.23 -11.26
CA ILE A 65 8.75 -3.34 -10.75
C ILE A 65 9.29 -1.91 -10.64
N LEU A 66 10.45 -1.73 -10.02
CA LEU A 66 11.09 -0.43 -9.89
C LEU A 66 11.39 0.21 -11.25
N ARG A 67 11.90 -0.57 -12.22
CA ARG A 67 12.13 -0.09 -13.57
C ARG A 67 10.86 0.44 -14.24
N ILE A 68 9.73 -0.26 -14.10
CA ILE A 68 8.44 0.17 -14.65
C ILE A 68 7.97 1.47 -13.97
N ILE A 69 8.16 1.60 -12.66
CA ILE A 69 7.84 2.82 -11.90
C ILE A 69 8.65 3.99 -12.45
N ASN A 70 9.97 3.82 -12.59
CA ASN A 70 10.88 4.85 -13.10
C ASN A 70 10.59 5.24 -14.56
N GLU A 71 10.25 4.27 -15.44
CA GLU A 71 9.85 4.51 -16.82
C GLU A 71 8.59 5.40 -16.94
N ASN A 72 7.83 5.50 -15.87
CA ASN A 72 6.63 6.34 -15.79
C ASN A 72 6.83 7.63 -14.99
N ASP A 73 8.07 8.04 -14.68
CA ASP A 73 8.40 9.20 -13.82
C ASP A 73 7.58 9.17 -12.52
N ALA A 74 7.49 8.01 -11.91
CA ALA A 74 6.71 7.76 -10.69
C ALA A 74 7.65 7.33 -9.56
N HIS A 75 7.18 7.52 -8.31
CA HIS A 75 7.83 6.98 -7.12
C HIS A 75 6.82 6.14 -6.33
N ALA A 76 7.34 5.24 -5.50
CA ALA A 76 6.51 4.40 -4.65
C ALA A 76 7.10 4.24 -3.25
N THR A 77 6.26 3.81 -2.30
CA THR A 77 6.69 3.34 -0.99
C THR A 77 6.69 1.82 -0.99
N PHE A 78 7.86 1.21 -0.80
CA PHE A 78 8.02 -0.23 -0.73
C PHE A 78 7.97 -0.68 0.74
N PHE A 79 6.97 -1.46 1.11
CA PHE A 79 6.84 -2.05 2.44
C PHE A 79 7.59 -3.37 2.51
N LEU A 80 8.67 -3.38 3.30
CA LEU A 80 9.66 -4.45 3.32
C LEU A 80 9.35 -5.50 4.38
N ILE A 81 9.40 -6.78 3.98
CA ILE A 81 9.44 -7.92 4.89
C ILE A 81 10.89 -8.18 5.29
N GLY A 82 11.19 -8.07 6.58
CA GLY A 82 12.55 -8.13 7.10
C GLY A 82 13.33 -9.40 6.78
N SER A 83 12.64 -10.55 6.74
CA SER A 83 13.24 -11.85 6.40
C SER A 83 13.66 -11.97 4.93
N GLN A 84 13.14 -11.10 4.05
CA GLN A 84 13.45 -11.10 2.62
C GLN A 84 14.58 -10.14 2.24
N MET A 85 15.04 -9.29 3.16
CA MET A 85 16.03 -8.25 2.87
C MET A 85 17.45 -8.79 2.71
N ASN A 86 17.80 -9.91 3.36
CA ASN A 86 19.16 -10.45 3.32
C ASN A 86 19.51 -10.97 1.92
N GLY A 87 20.66 -10.52 1.37
CA GLY A 87 21.12 -10.84 0.02
C GLY A 87 20.37 -10.09 -1.08
N ARG A 88 19.63 -9.04 -0.71
CA ARG A 88 18.91 -8.15 -1.62
C ARG A 88 19.17 -6.67 -1.31
N GLU A 89 20.34 -6.39 -0.76
CA GLU A 89 20.76 -5.04 -0.39
C GLU A 89 20.77 -4.11 -1.61
N GLU A 90 21.13 -4.63 -2.79
CA GLU A 90 21.14 -3.89 -4.06
C GLU A 90 19.72 -3.43 -4.46
N ASP A 91 18.69 -4.26 -4.25
CA ASP A 91 17.30 -3.87 -4.53
C ASP A 91 16.89 -2.68 -3.64
N LEU A 92 17.29 -2.68 -2.34
CA LEU A 92 16.99 -1.58 -1.42
C LEU A 92 17.72 -0.29 -1.83
N ASP A 93 18.98 -0.42 -2.23
CA ASP A 93 19.81 0.69 -2.70
C ASP A 93 19.19 1.34 -3.94
N ASP A 94 18.75 0.52 -4.90
CA ASP A 94 18.14 1.01 -6.14
C ASP A 94 16.79 1.69 -5.89
N ILE A 95 15.97 1.17 -4.96
CA ILE A 95 14.74 1.84 -4.52
C ILE A 95 15.06 3.22 -3.97
N ILE A 96 16.04 3.34 -3.06
CA ILE A 96 16.40 4.63 -2.46
C ILE A 96 17.01 5.59 -3.49
N LYS A 97 17.84 5.10 -4.41
CA LYS A 97 18.48 5.91 -5.48
C LYS A 97 17.44 6.48 -6.43
N SER A 98 16.40 5.72 -6.76
CA SER A 98 15.35 6.14 -7.69
C SER A 98 14.46 7.27 -7.16
N GLY A 99 14.52 7.59 -5.86
CA GLY A 99 13.60 8.54 -5.22
C GLY A 99 12.39 7.89 -4.57
N SER A 100 12.21 6.58 -4.75
CA SER A 100 11.23 5.79 -4.00
C SER A 100 11.68 5.63 -2.53
N GLU A 101 10.78 5.18 -1.65
CA GLU A 101 11.06 5.10 -0.23
C GLU A 101 10.74 3.72 0.36
N LEU A 102 11.32 3.43 1.52
CA LEU A 102 11.15 2.18 2.24
C LEU A 102 10.20 2.35 3.43
N GLY A 103 9.28 1.41 3.58
CA GLY A 103 8.39 1.26 4.73
C GLY A 103 8.57 -0.10 5.39
N ASN A 104 7.99 -0.28 6.56
CA ASN A 104 8.13 -1.48 7.39
C ASN A 104 6.89 -2.37 7.28
N HIS A 105 7.07 -3.67 6.96
CA HIS A 105 6.00 -4.66 6.86
C HIS A 105 6.16 -5.82 7.86
N ALA A 106 6.84 -5.57 8.98
CA ALA A 106 7.28 -6.56 9.98
C ALA A 106 8.32 -7.56 9.42
N MET A 107 8.63 -8.61 10.20
CA MET A 107 9.71 -9.54 9.87
C MET A 107 9.28 -10.62 8.90
N HIS A 108 8.03 -11.09 8.99
CA HIS A 108 7.50 -12.20 8.21
C HIS A 108 6.16 -11.84 7.56
N ASP A 109 5.82 -12.60 6.50
CA ASP A 109 4.53 -12.49 5.80
C ASP A 109 3.43 -13.24 6.57
N GLU A 110 3.00 -12.64 7.67
CA GLU A 110 1.96 -13.18 8.54
C GLU A 110 1.01 -12.08 9.03
N ALA A 111 -0.16 -12.49 9.50
CA ALA A 111 -1.13 -11.56 10.04
C ALA A 111 -0.60 -10.88 11.31
N SER A 112 -0.08 -9.65 11.20
CA SER A 112 0.50 -8.90 12.34
C SER A 112 -0.44 -8.80 13.54
N ARG A 113 -1.75 -8.82 13.32
CA ARG A 113 -2.77 -8.81 14.38
C ARG A 113 -2.74 -10.05 15.28
N SER A 114 -2.24 -11.18 14.78
CA SER A 114 -2.15 -12.43 15.54
C SER A 114 -0.89 -12.53 16.40
N LEU A 115 0.07 -11.65 16.20
CA LEU A 115 1.31 -11.63 16.96
C LEU A 115 1.11 -11.08 18.38
N PRO A 116 1.81 -11.65 19.39
CA PRO A 116 1.96 -10.99 20.68
C PRO A 116 2.62 -9.61 20.52
N ASP A 117 2.22 -8.63 21.32
CA ASP A 117 2.74 -7.25 21.22
C ASP A 117 4.26 -7.17 21.29
N GLY A 118 4.89 -7.89 22.22
CA GLY A 118 6.35 -7.89 22.35
C GLY A 118 7.06 -8.48 21.13
N GLN A 119 6.44 -9.46 20.45
CA GLN A 119 6.97 -9.99 19.20
C GLN A 119 6.82 -8.96 18.07
N LEU A 120 5.64 -8.39 17.91
CA LEU A 120 5.40 -7.36 16.87
C LEU A 120 6.32 -6.15 17.07
N GLU A 121 6.50 -5.68 18.29
CA GLU A 121 7.41 -4.56 18.62
C GLU A 121 8.86 -4.90 18.22
N SER A 122 9.33 -6.10 18.56
CA SER A 122 10.67 -6.57 18.20
C SER A 122 10.86 -6.68 16.69
N GLU A 123 9.87 -7.21 15.97
CA GLU A 123 9.93 -7.35 14.53
C GLU A 123 9.97 -5.99 13.82
N ILE A 124 9.10 -5.05 14.22
CA ILE A 124 9.11 -3.68 13.68
C ILE A 124 10.48 -3.02 13.94
N PHE A 125 11.02 -3.17 15.15
CA PHE A 125 12.32 -2.59 15.51
C PHE A 125 13.45 -3.15 14.63
N GLU A 126 13.53 -4.47 14.46
CA GLU A 126 14.58 -5.12 13.66
C GLU A 126 14.51 -4.74 12.19
N VAL A 127 13.31 -4.70 11.60
CA VAL A 127 13.14 -4.28 10.20
C VAL A 127 13.52 -2.80 10.04
N ASN A 128 13.14 -1.94 11.00
CA ASN A 128 13.52 -0.54 10.97
C ASN A 128 15.04 -0.35 11.03
N ARG A 129 15.72 -1.13 11.86
CA ARG A 129 17.18 -1.11 11.93
C ARG A 129 17.82 -1.42 10.58
N LYS A 130 17.31 -2.42 9.85
CA LYS A 130 17.77 -2.77 8.51
C LYS A 130 17.47 -1.65 7.49
N ILE A 131 16.28 -1.06 7.52
CA ILE A 131 15.91 0.09 6.68
C ILE A 131 16.87 1.26 6.93
N LYS A 132 17.13 1.57 8.19
CA LYS A 132 18.05 2.66 8.57
C LYS A 132 19.46 2.43 8.01
N VAL A 133 19.98 1.22 8.12
CA VAL A 133 21.30 0.85 7.56
C VAL A 133 21.32 1.06 6.04
N ALA A 134 20.26 0.71 5.30
CA ALA A 134 20.19 0.94 3.86
C ALA A 134 20.22 2.44 3.52
N TYR A 135 19.51 3.29 4.25
CA TYR A 135 19.57 4.75 4.06
C TYR A 135 20.94 5.33 4.43
N GLU A 136 21.55 4.88 5.53
CA GLU A 136 22.89 5.30 5.94
C GLU A 136 23.93 4.95 4.89
N TYR A 137 23.86 3.75 4.30
CA TYR A 137 24.76 3.33 3.22
C TYR A 137 24.69 4.25 2.00
N GLN A 138 23.51 4.79 1.69
CA GLN A 138 23.30 5.76 0.62
C GLN A 138 23.58 7.22 1.03
N ASN A 139 24.04 7.48 2.25
CA ASN A 139 24.20 8.83 2.80
C ASN A 139 22.92 9.69 2.67
N LYS A 140 21.75 9.06 2.77
CA LYS A 140 20.46 9.72 2.74
C LYS A 140 19.76 9.64 4.10
N PRO A 141 19.03 10.67 4.54
CA PRO A 141 18.20 10.55 5.74
C PRO A 141 17.01 9.64 5.46
N MET A 142 16.63 8.84 6.46
CA MET A 142 15.37 8.12 6.42
C MET A 142 14.21 9.13 6.44
N VAL A 143 13.30 9.04 5.47
CA VAL A 143 12.31 10.10 5.21
C VAL A 143 11.09 10.03 6.12
N ALA A 144 10.65 8.82 6.53
CA ALA A 144 9.53 8.63 7.45
C ALA A 144 9.50 7.21 8.04
N ASN A 145 8.74 7.05 9.12
CA ASN A 145 8.45 5.76 9.74
C ASN A 145 7.03 5.32 9.37
N TYR A 146 6.89 4.57 8.29
CA TYR A 146 5.63 3.95 7.88
C TYR A 146 5.61 2.47 8.24
N PHE A 147 4.49 2.03 8.82
CA PHE A 147 4.23 0.64 9.10
C PHE A 147 2.93 0.18 8.43
N ARG A 148 2.96 -0.92 7.73
CA ARG A 148 1.77 -1.60 7.20
C ARG A 148 1.64 -2.96 7.85
N PRO A 149 0.52 -3.27 8.54
CA PRO A 149 0.31 -4.57 9.14
C PRO A 149 0.09 -5.65 8.09
N GLY A 150 0.72 -6.80 8.25
CA GLY A 150 0.42 -7.99 7.45
C GLY A 150 -1.07 -8.33 7.50
N SER A 151 -1.63 -8.79 6.36
CA SER A 151 -3.06 -9.00 6.12
C SER A 151 -3.97 -7.76 6.15
N GLY A 152 -3.44 -6.55 6.44
CA GLY A 152 -4.22 -5.30 6.49
C GLY A 152 -5.19 -5.16 7.67
N PHE A 153 -5.22 -6.12 8.60
CA PHE A 153 -6.08 -6.04 9.80
C PHE A 153 -5.31 -5.53 11.00
N PHE A 154 -5.96 -4.67 11.77
CA PHE A 154 -5.42 -4.11 13.00
C PHE A 154 -6.47 -4.10 14.13
N ASN A 155 -6.03 -3.79 15.33
CA ASN A 155 -6.87 -3.50 16.49
C ASN A 155 -6.33 -2.27 17.23
N ASP A 156 -7.09 -1.77 18.22
CA ASP A 156 -6.69 -0.57 18.97
C ASP A 156 -5.39 -0.75 19.75
N LYS A 157 -5.06 -1.98 20.18
CA LYS A 157 -3.82 -2.27 20.88
C LYS A 157 -2.61 -2.12 19.94
N MET A 158 -2.70 -2.70 18.74
CA MET A 158 -1.66 -2.55 17.71
C MET A 158 -1.49 -1.08 17.30
N ARG A 159 -2.59 -0.34 17.09
CA ARG A 159 -2.52 1.09 16.73
C ARG A 159 -1.73 1.88 17.77
N ARG A 160 -2.05 1.69 19.07
CA ARG A 160 -1.31 2.37 20.16
C ARG A 160 0.15 1.95 20.24
N LEU A 161 0.47 0.67 19.98
CA LEU A 161 1.85 0.20 19.94
C LEU A 161 2.64 0.89 18.81
N VAL A 162 2.09 0.87 17.61
CA VAL A 162 2.72 1.45 16.40
C VAL A 162 2.93 2.96 16.57
N ASP A 163 1.93 3.67 17.09
CA ASP A 163 2.00 5.11 17.39
C ASP A 163 3.06 5.41 18.47
N LYS A 164 3.08 4.64 19.57
CA LYS A 164 4.11 4.76 20.64
C LYS A 164 5.53 4.56 20.12
N MET A 165 5.70 3.72 19.10
CA MET A 165 7.00 3.49 18.45
C MET A 165 7.37 4.62 17.47
N GLY A 166 6.52 5.63 17.27
CA GLY A 166 6.74 6.73 16.35
C GLY A 166 6.48 6.40 14.89
N TYR A 167 5.63 5.40 14.63
CA TYR A 167 5.24 5.02 13.27
C TYR A 167 3.85 5.51 12.93
N ARG A 168 3.65 5.87 11.66
CA ARG A 168 2.34 6.04 11.08
C ARG A 168 1.87 4.74 10.44
N MET A 169 0.73 4.21 10.89
CA MET A 169 0.12 3.05 10.27
C MET A 169 -0.48 3.42 8.90
N VAL A 170 -0.22 2.61 7.88
CA VAL A 170 -0.70 2.85 6.50
C VAL A 170 -1.51 1.67 6.01
N LEU A 171 -2.73 1.92 5.55
CA LEU A 171 -3.54 0.90 4.85
C LEU A 171 -3.69 1.24 3.37
N GLY A 172 -4.28 2.36 3.02
CA GLY A 172 -4.59 2.72 1.65
C GLY A 172 -6.07 2.54 1.32
N SER A 173 -6.47 2.96 0.13
CA SER A 173 -7.87 3.04 -0.28
C SER A 173 -8.20 2.32 -1.58
N VAL A 174 -7.21 1.81 -2.30
CA VAL A 174 -7.37 1.05 -3.55
C VAL A 174 -6.58 -0.24 -3.44
N TYR A 175 -7.28 -1.34 -3.20
CA TYR A 175 -6.72 -2.69 -3.08
C TYR A 175 -7.25 -3.59 -4.19
N PRO A 176 -6.43 -3.96 -5.20
CA PRO A 176 -6.88 -4.72 -6.36
C PRO A 176 -7.04 -6.22 -6.10
N HIS A 177 -6.78 -6.69 -4.90
CA HIS A 177 -6.77 -8.11 -4.51
C HIS A 177 -5.70 -8.95 -5.25
N ASP A 178 -4.64 -8.32 -5.70
CA ASP A 178 -3.55 -8.95 -6.44
C ASP A 178 -2.76 -9.97 -5.62
N ALA A 179 -2.82 -9.90 -4.28
CA ALA A 179 -2.28 -10.95 -3.42
C ALA A 179 -2.99 -12.31 -3.60
N GLN A 180 -4.28 -12.30 -3.98
CA GLN A 180 -5.15 -13.48 -4.12
C GLN A 180 -5.57 -13.77 -5.57
N ILE A 181 -5.70 -12.73 -6.40
CA ILE A 181 -6.19 -12.82 -7.78
C ILE A 181 -5.01 -12.69 -8.75
N SER A 182 -4.70 -13.74 -9.48
CA SER A 182 -3.59 -13.75 -10.45
C SER A 182 -3.92 -13.07 -11.79
N SER A 183 -5.18 -12.70 -12.02
CA SER A 183 -5.58 -12.00 -13.26
C SER A 183 -5.13 -10.54 -13.25
N TRP A 184 -3.97 -10.27 -13.82
CA TRP A 184 -3.41 -8.91 -13.88
C TRP A 184 -4.35 -7.89 -14.55
N ARG A 185 -5.17 -8.32 -15.54
CA ARG A 185 -6.14 -7.45 -16.19
C ARG A 185 -7.29 -7.06 -15.27
N MET A 186 -7.79 -8.01 -14.46
CA MET A 186 -8.82 -7.70 -13.45
C MET A 186 -8.27 -6.72 -12.42
N ASN A 187 -7.08 -6.98 -11.92
CA ASN A 187 -6.41 -6.14 -10.93
C ASN A 187 -6.15 -4.72 -11.47
N ALA A 188 -5.64 -4.61 -12.70
CA ALA A 188 -5.44 -3.32 -13.36
C ALA A 188 -6.75 -2.54 -13.54
N ASN A 189 -7.79 -3.19 -14.06
CA ASN A 189 -9.10 -2.57 -14.23
C ASN A 189 -9.72 -2.15 -12.89
N HIS A 190 -9.51 -2.93 -11.84
CA HIS A 190 -9.94 -2.59 -10.49
C HIS A 190 -9.28 -1.29 -10.03
N ILE A 191 -7.95 -1.20 -10.08
CA ILE A 191 -7.19 0.01 -9.74
C ILE A 191 -7.72 1.21 -10.54
N LEU A 192 -7.78 1.08 -11.87
CA LEU A 192 -8.19 2.17 -12.77
C LEU A 192 -9.64 2.63 -12.56
N SER A 193 -10.51 1.74 -12.07
CA SER A 193 -11.91 2.03 -11.76
C SER A 193 -12.12 2.69 -10.40
N MET A 194 -11.12 2.61 -9.51
CA MET A 194 -11.15 3.21 -8.16
C MET A 194 -10.23 4.42 -8.02
N ALA A 195 -9.37 4.68 -9.03
CA ALA A 195 -8.44 5.79 -9.02
C ALA A 195 -9.18 7.13 -8.87
N ARG A 196 -8.77 7.92 -7.88
CA ARG A 196 -9.30 9.25 -7.58
C ARG A 196 -8.20 10.10 -6.91
N PRO A 197 -8.35 11.43 -6.89
CA PRO A 197 -7.42 12.32 -6.18
C PRO A 197 -7.17 11.85 -4.73
N GLY A 198 -5.92 11.84 -4.34
CA GLY A 198 -5.50 11.49 -2.99
C GLY A 198 -5.58 10.00 -2.62
N ALA A 199 -5.99 9.12 -3.53
CA ALA A 199 -6.03 7.69 -3.28
C ALA A 199 -4.62 7.12 -3.04
N ILE A 200 -4.54 6.05 -2.24
CA ILE A 200 -3.33 5.26 -2.04
C ILE A 200 -3.59 3.87 -2.57
N ILE A 201 -2.81 3.46 -3.56
CA ILE A 201 -2.89 2.16 -4.22
C ILE A 201 -1.96 1.18 -3.48
N ILE A 202 -2.48 -0.03 -3.25
CA ILE A 202 -1.73 -1.15 -2.67
C ILE A 202 -1.50 -2.17 -3.78
N CYS A 203 -0.24 -2.52 -4.04
CA CYS A 203 0.15 -3.63 -4.91
C CYS A 203 1.13 -4.52 -4.15
N HIS A 204 1.38 -5.74 -4.64
CA HIS A 204 2.30 -6.66 -3.98
C HIS A 204 3.46 -7.01 -4.91
N ASP A 205 4.68 -6.99 -4.38
CA ASP A 205 5.85 -7.65 -4.94
C ASP A 205 5.64 -9.19 -4.93
N ARG A 206 6.60 -10.01 -5.21
CA ARG A 206 6.50 -11.48 -5.21
C ARG A 206 5.43 -12.08 -6.13
N ARG A 207 4.68 -11.26 -6.88
CA ARG A 207 3.63 -11.69 -7.81
C ARG A 207 4.03 -11.37 -9.24
N SER A 208 4.28 -12.39 -10.07
CA SER A 208 4.68 -12.19 -11.47
C SER A 208 3.67 -11.38 -12.29
N TRP A 209 2.40 -11.40 -11.88
CA TRP A 209 1.34 -10.63 -12.54
C TRP A 209 1.29 -9.15 -12.15
N THR A 210 2.04 -8.72 -11.12
CA THR A 210 2.18 -7.29 -10.78
C THR A 210 2.89 -6.52 -11.90
N ILE A 211 3.88 -7.14 -12.54
CA ILE A 211 4.62 -6.56 -13.66
C ILE A 211 3.68 -6.14 -14.80
N PRO A 212 2.91 -7.04 -15.47
CA PRO A 212 1.98 -6.64 -16.53
C PRO A 212 0.83 -5.76 -16.02
N MET A 213 0.43 -5.87 -14.76
CA MET A 213 -0.55 -4.98 -14.15
C MET A 213 -0.06 -3.54 -14.13
N LEU A 214 1.14 -3.29 -13.60
CA LEU A 214 1.72 -1.94 -13.52
C LEU A 214 2.02 -1.35 -14.91
N ARG A 215 2.45 -2.16 -15.87
CA ARG A 215 2.63 -1.72 -17.28
C ARG A 215 1.35 -1.21 -17.92
N MET A 216 0.18 -1.66 -17.46
CA MET A 216 -1.11 -1.12 -17.90
C MET A 216 -1.56 0.08 -17.07
N VAL A 217 -1.38 0.01 -15.75
CA VAL A 217 -1.94 0.99 -14.79
C VAL A 217 -1.21 2.32 -14.85
N LEU A 218 0.13 2.32 -14.77
CA LEU A 218 0.89 3.56 -14.61
C LEU A 218 0.77 4.50 -15.82
N PRO A 219 0.95 4.03 -17.07
CA PRO A 219 0.73 4.90 -18.24
C PRO A 219 -0.70 5.44 -18.34
N GLU A 220 -1.69 4.62 -17.98
CA GLU A 220 -3.09 5.05 -18.04
C GLU A 220 -3.43 6.09 -16.96
N LEU A 221 -2.90 5.95 -15.74
CA LEU A 221 -3.03 6.98 -14.70
C LEU A 221 -2.38 8.30 -15.14
N LYS A 222 -1.18 8.25 -15.73
CA LYS A 222 -0.52 9.44 -16.29
C LYS A 222 -1.36 10.06 -17.41
N ARG A 223 -1.91 9.26 -18.33
CA ARG A 223 -2.82 9.73 -19.39
C ARG A 223 -4.06 10.45 -18.83
N ARG A 224 -4.56 10.02 -17.68
CA ARG A 224 -5.65 10.69 -16.95
C ARG A 224 -5.20 11.95 -16.20
N GLY A 225 -3.91 12.27 -16.24
CA GLY A 225 -3.30 13.44 -15.63
C GLY A 225 -2.93 13.27 -14.15
N TYR A 226 -2.81 12.04 -13.66
CA TYR A 226 -2.33 11.78 -12.29
C TYR A 226 -0.81 11.82 -12.22
N SER A 227 -0.27 12.46 -11.17
CA SER A 227 1.09 12.26 -10.69
C SER A 227 1.09 11.11 -9.68
N ILE A 228 2.02 10.17 -9.86
CA ILE A 228 2.13 8.96 -9.05
C ILE A 228 3.38 9.09 -8.18
N MET A 229 3.23 9.02 -6.87
CA MET A 229 4.29 9.40 -5.95
C MET A 229 4.35 8.50 -4.72
N SER A 230 5.45 8.59 -3.98
CA SER A 230 5.60 7.95 -2.68
C SER A 230 4.66 8.57 -1.64
N LEU A 231 4.48 7.92 -0.49
CA LEU A 231 3.61 8.45 0.58
C LEU A 231 4.12 9.76 1.16
N THR A 232 5.44 9.90 1.32
CA THR A 232 6.03 11.14 1.85
C THR A 232 5.84 12.30 0.87
N GLU A 233 6.00 12.08 -0.43
CA GLU A 233 5.72 13.09 -1.45
C GLU A 233 4.25 13.46 -1.46
N LEU A 234 3.36 12.46 -1.43
CA LEU A 234 1.91 12.65 -1.40
C LEU A 234 1.47 13.52 -0.22
N LEU A 235 2.03 13.28 0.97
CA LEU A 235 1.71 14.05 2.17
C LEU A 235 2.25 15.48 2.09
N LYS A 236 3.48 15.67 1.58
CA LYS A 236 4.07 17.00 1.39
C LYS A 236 3.25 17.85 0.42
N GLU A 237 2.78 17.27 -0.69
CA GLU A 237 1.95 17.98 -1.67
C GLU A 237 0.62 18.50 -1.10
N VAL A 238 0.08 17.82 -0.08
CA VAL A 238 -1.16 18.25 0.58
C VAL A 238 -0.92 19.26 1.71
N ASP A 239 0.22 19.15 2.40
CA ASP A 239 0.55 20.08 3.50
C ASP A 239 1.00 21.46 3.01
N THR A 240 1.47 21.56 1.75
CA THR A 240 1.82 22.87 1.13
C THR A 240 0.60 23.73 0.82
N ASP A 241 -0.62 23.19 0.90
CA ASP A 241 -1.87 23.92 0.63
C ASP A 241 -2.59 24.40 1.90
N LYS A 242 -2.02 24.17 3.11
CA LYS A 242 -2.54 24.63 4.40
C LYS A 242 -1.79 25.87 4.90
#